data_d3c45e32e246490dcabcfc9e550e8b5f
#
_entry.id   d3c45e32e246490dcabcfc9e550e8b5f
#
_cell.length_a   1.000
_cell.length_b   1.000
_cell.length_c   1.000
_cell.angle_alpha   90.00
_cell.angle_beta   90.00
_cell.angle_gamma   90.00
#
_symmetry.space_group_name_H-M   'P 1'
#
loop_
_entity.id
_entity.type
_entity.pdbx_description
1 polymer ?
#
loop_
_entity_poly.entity_id
_entity_poly.type
_entity_poly.pdbx_seq_one_letter_code
_entity_poly.pdbx_strand_id
1 'polypeptide(L)'
;HVRVADAVLAACAAPAYLPAVKIGDELYADGGLYAVAPDQVALHEAEHFIGVDKERVRMLSIGTATVGYRPAEGVDADAGAVGWLSDGRLILTLIAVQQQHVQAMMEDRLGTRYLRLDANWPADAGLGIDVATPEAATTLVELARRTIHDVDRRRLRAFLSGGLQPARV
;
A
#
# COMPACT_ATOMS: atom_id res chain seq x y z
N HIS A 1 -3.88 -13.52 -25.14
CA HIS A 1 -4.49 -13.92 -23.86
C HIS A 1 -3.36 -14.18 -22.86
N VAL A 2 -3.38 -13.46 -21.74
CA VAL A 2 -2.46 -13.68 -20.62
C VAL A 2 -3.14 -14.61 -19.62
N ARG A 3 -2.43 -15.62 -19.12
CA ARG A 3 -2.96 -16.47 -18.05
C ARG A 3 -3.01 -15.68 -16.73
N VAL A 4 -4.02 -15.93 -15.92
CA VAL A 4 -4.15 -15.28 -14.59
C VAL A 4 -2.90 -15.53 -13.73
N ALA A 5 -2.33 -16.74 -13.79
CA ALA A 5 -1.10 -17.06 -13.06
C ALA A 5 0.10 -16.18 -13.48
N ASP A 6 0.26 -15.91 -14.79
CA ASP A 6 1.35 -15.06 -15.28
C ASP A 6 1.14 -13.61 -14.83
N ALA A 7 -0.11 -13.12 -14.85
CA ALA A 7 -0.44 -11.79 -14.37
C ALA A 7 -0.17 -11.64 -12.86
N VAL A 8 -0.52 -12.65 -12.06
CA VAL A 8 -0.25 -12.64 -10.60
C VAL A 8 1.26 -12.67 -10.33
N LEU A 9 2.01 -13.55 -11.03
CA LEU A 9 3.47 -13.61 -10.89
C LEU A 9 4.12 -12.27 -11.26
N ALA A 10 3.67 -11.64 -12.35
CA ALA A 10 4.16 -10.33 -12.78
C ALA A 10 3.87 -9.23 -11.73
N ALA A 11 2.65 -9.23 -11.19
CA ALA A 11 2.25 -8.28 -10.16
C ALA A 11 3.01 -8.43 -8.84
N CYS A 12 3.53 -9.61 -8.55
CA CYS A 12 4.30 -9.92 -7.34
C CYS A 12 5.83 -9.92 -7.56
N ALA A 13 6.30 -9.59 -8.76
CA ALA A 13 7.72 -9.61 -9.12
C ALA A 13 8.47 -8.40 -8.57
N ALA A 14 8.55 -8.29 -7.24
CA ALA A 14 9.21 -7.18 -6.54
C ALA A 14 10.73 -7.19 -6.81
N PRO A 15 11.30 -6.13 -7.38
CA PRO A 15 12.73 -6.03 -7.64
C PRO A 15 13.55 -6.25 -6.36
N ALA A 16 14.72 -6.83 -6.52
CA ALA A 16 15.62 -7.33 -5.49
C ALA A 16 15.13 -8.60 -4.75
N TYR A 17 13.84 -8.94 -4.78
CA TYR A 17 13.30 -10.15 -4.17
C TYR A 17 12.98 -11.23 -5.21
N LEU A 18 12.39 -10.83 -6.33
CA LEU A 18 11.98 -11.75 -7.39
C LEU A 18 12.42 -11.24 -8.76
N PRO A 19 12.69 -12.17 -9.71
CA PRO A 19 13.00 -11.79 -11.08
C PRO A 19 11.78 -11.20 -11.80
N ALA A 20 12.00 -10.29 -12.73
CA ALA A 20 10.95 -9.81 -13.62
C ALA A 20 10.33 -10.95 -14.44
N VAL A 21 9.04 -10.85 -14.71
CA VAL A 21 8.27 -11.88 -15.45
C VAL A 21 8.13 -11.46 -16.91
N LYS A 22 8.50 -12.35 -17.83
CA LYS A 22 8.30 -12.12 -19.26
C LYS A 22 6.91 -12.62 -19.69
N ILE A 23 6.12 -11.73 -20.29
CA ILE A 23 4.84 -12.06 -20.91
C ILE A 23 4.86 -11.55 -22.36
N GLY A 24 4.85 -12.46 -23.32
CA GLY A 24 5.10 -12.10 -24.71
C GLY A 24 6.51 -11.56 -24.87
N ASP A 25 6.66 -10.39 -25.46
CA ASP A 25 7.95 -9.71 -25.66
C ASP A 25 8.26 -8.65 -24.58
N GLU A 26 7.35 -8.46 -23.62
CA GLU A 26 7.47 -7.46 -22.57
C GLU A 26 7.95 -8.05 -21.25
N LEU A 27 8.67 -7.25 -20.48
CA LEU A 27 9.08 -7.56 -19.10
C LEU A 27 8.24 -6.79 -18.11
N TYR A 28 7.73 -7.52 -17.12
CA TYR A 28 6.89 -6.96 -16.05
C TYR A 28 7.58 -7.12 -14.70
N ALA A 29 7.40 -6.10 -13.87
CA ALA A 29 7.83 -6.08 -12.48
C ALA A 29 6.64 -5.65 -11.60
N ASP A 30 6.78 -5.81 -10.28
CA ASP A 30 5.78 -5.42 -9.28
C ASP A 30 5.34 -3.97 -9.47
N GLY A 31 4.02 -3.78 -9.45
CA GLY A 31 3.41 -2.46 -9.55
C GLY A 31 3.77 -1.50 -8.42
N GLY A 32 4.33 -2.00 -7.32
CA GLY A 32 4.86 -1.19 -6.23
C GLY A 32 6.01 -0.27 -6.62
N LEU A 33 6.72 -0.54 -7.73
CA LEU A 33 7.66 0.42 -8.30
C LEU A 33 6.97 1.71 -8.76
N TYR A 34 5.76 1.61 -9.24
CA TYR A 34 4.97 2.73 -9.76
C TYR A 34 4.07 3.33 -8.67
N ALA A 35 3.33 2.49 -7.94
CA ALA A 35 2.36 2.93 -6.94
C ALA A 35 2.20 1.89 -5.83
N VAL A 36 3.00 2.00 -4.76
CA VAL A 36 2.85 1.17 -3.55
C VAL A 36 1.49 1.40 -2.90
N ALA A 37 1.03 2.65 -2.87
CA ALA A 37 -0.33 3.02 -2.50
C ALA A 37 -1.09 3.43 -3.77
N PRO A 38 -1.95 2.59 -4.34
CA PRO A 38 -2.58 2.82 -5.63
C PRO A 38 -3.79 3.80 -5.57
N ASP A 39 -3.99 4.48 -4.46
CA ASP A 39 -5.14 5.35 -4.22
C ASP A 39 -5.27 6.47 -5.27
N GLN A 40 -4.15 7.13 -5.61
CA GLN A 40 -4.15 8.18 -6.64
C GLN A 40 -4.46 7.60 -8.03
N VAL A 41 -3.94 6.41 -8.32
CA VAL A 41 -4.23 5.70 -9.57
C VAL A 41 -5.72 5.37 -9.62
N ALA A 42 -6.29 4.82 -8.56
CA ALA A 42 -7.70 4.49 -8.48
C ALA A 42 -8.60 5.73 -8.66
N LEU A 43 -8.23 6.86 -8.06
CA LEU A 43 -8.96 8.12 -8.26
C LEU A 43 -8.86 8.59 -9.72
N HIS A 44 -7.66 8.55 -10.30
CA HIS A 44 -7.44 8.92 -11.70
C HIS A 44 -8.29 8.06 -12.66
N GLU A 45 -8.29 6.74 -12.46
CA GLU A 45 -9.11 5.81 -13.25
C GLU A 45 -10.60 6.13 -13.12
N ALA A 46 -11.08 6.42 -11.90
CA ALA A 46 -12.48 6.79 -11.67
C ALA A 46 -12.86 8.09 -12.40
N GLU A 47 -12.02 9.11 -12.33
CA GLU A 47 -12.28 10.42 -12.95
C GLU A 47 -12.16 10.38 -14.48
N HIS A 48 -11.07 9.81 -15.02
CA HIS A 48 -10.74 9.95 -16.44
C HIS A 48 -11.30 8.82 -17.31
N PHE A 49 -11.35 7.57 -16.81
CA PHE A 49 -11.80 6.44 -17.63
C PHE A 49 -13.23 6.01 -17.34
N ILE A 50 -13.69 6.16 -16.09
CA ILE A 50 -15.08 5.86 -15.74
C ILE A 50 -15.96 7.12 -15.83
N GLY A 51 -15.35 8.31 -15.77
CA GLY A 51 -16.07 9.59 -15.89
C GLY A 51 -16.85 9.96 -14.62
N VAL A 52 -16.42 9.48 -13.44
CA VAL A 52 -17.05 9.81 -12.16
C VAL A 52 -16.53 11.14 -11.66
N ASP A 53 -17.44 12.05 -11.32
CA ASP A 53 -17.08 13.29 -10.65
C ASP A 53 -16.38 13.00 -9.31
N LYS A 54 -15.24 13.62 -9.05
CA LYS A 54 -14.46 13.52 -7.82
C LYS A 54 -15.34 13.71 -6.56
N GLU A 55 -16.32 14.60 -6.63
CA GLU A 55 -17.22 14.87 -5.50
C GLU A 55 -18.10 13.67 -5.12
N ARG A 56 -18.27 12.72 -6.03
CA ARG A 56 -19.02 11.49 -5.83
C ARG A 56 -18.14 10.32 -5.42
N VAL A 57 -16.81 10.44 -5.51
CA VAL A 57 -15.87 9.38 -5.12
C VAL A 57 -15.75 9.32 -3.60
N ARG A 58 -15.88 8.12 -3.07
CA ARG A 58 -15.50 7.77 -1.70
C ARG A 58 -14.47 6.65 -1.77
N MET A 59 -13.38 6.80 -1.04
CA MET A 59 -12.26 5.85 -1.11
C MET A 59 -11.94 5.27 0.24
N LEU A 60 -12.11 3.96 0.36
CA LEU A 60 -11.56 3.17 1.47
C LEU A 60 -10.20 2.63 1.03
N SER A 61 -9.16 3.06 1.71
CA SER A 61 -7.79 2.59 1.51
C SER A 61 -7.40 1.65 2.66
N ILE A 62 -6.87 0.48 2.31
CA ILE A 62 -6.45 -0.51 3.30
C ILE A 62 -4.96 -0.76 3.11
N GLY A 63 -4.18 -0.46 4.14
CA GLY A 63 -2.73 -0.66 4.14
C GLY A 63 -2.31 -2.03 4.64
N THR A 64 -1.01 -2.29 4.52
CA THR A 64 -0.36 -3.56 4.84
C THR A 64 0.63 -3.46 6.01
N ALA A 65 0.42 -2.49 6.91
CA ALA A 65 1.25 -2.23 8.08
C ALA A 65 2.70 -1.79 7.75
N THR A 66 2.89 -1.09 6.64
CA THR A 66 4.20 -0.55 6.23
C THR A 66 4.34 0.95 6.53
N VAL A 67 3.30 1.59 7.05
CA VAL A 67 3.33 2.99 7.43
C VAL A 67 4.23 3.19 8.66
N GLY A 68 5.06 4.26 8.59
CA GLY A 68 5.90 4.63 9.72
C GLY A 68 7.19 3.81 9.84
N TYR A 69 7.56 3.02 8.82
CA TYR A 69 8.90 2.44 8.78
C TYR A 69 9.95 3.53 9.01
N ARG A 70 10.83 3.29 9.95
CA ARG A 70 12.01 4.10 10.24
C ARG A 70 13.22 3.20 10.27
N PRO A 71 14.34 3.61 9.68
CA PRO A 71 15.60 2.90 9.86
C PRO A 71 15.90 2.70 11.35
N ALA A 72 16.49 1.58 11.70
CA ALA A 72 16.90 1.32 13.08
C ALA A 72 17.82 2.44 13.62
N GLU A 73 17.76 2.71 14.92
CA GLU A 73 18.69 3.61 15.58
C GLU A 73 20.13 3.13 15.35
N GLY A 74 21.05 4.07 15.09
CA GLY A 74 22.46 3.74 14.81
C GLY A 74 22.81 3.50 13.35
N VAL A 75 21.90 3.82 12.43
CA VAL A 75 22.25 3.89 11.00
C VAL A 75 23.29 4.98 10.81
N ASP A 76 24.48 4.59 10.35
CA ASP A 76 25.55 5.52 10.02
C ASP A 76 25.09 6.43 8.86
N ALA A 77 25.00 7.72 9.14
CA ALA A 77 24.62 8.72 8.13
C ALA A 77 25.64 8.78 6.97
N ASP A 78 26.87 8.36 7.23
CA ASP A 78 27.96 8.39 6.24
C ASP A 78 28.09 7.08 5.44
N ALA A 79 27.22 6.10 5.69
CA ALA A 79 27.32 4.78 5.06
C ALA A 79 27.11 4.79 3.53
N GLY A 80 26.70 5.88 2.93
CA GLY A 80 26.56 6.06 1.49
C GLY A 80 25.70 4.96 0.81
N ALA A 81 26.07 4.57 -0.40
CA ALA A 81 25.31 3.59 -1.19
C ALA A 81 25.23 2.23 -0.50
N VAL A 82 26.28 1.76 0.14
CA VAL A 82 26.31 0.46 0.82
C VAL A 82 25.30 0.43 1.95
N GLY A 83 25.24 1.48 2.78
CA GLY A 83 24.29 1.56 3.88
C GLY A 83 22.84 1.63 3.43
N TRP A 84 22.57 2.29 2.31
CA TRP A 84 21.23 2.36 1.73
C TRP A 84 20.76 1.04 1.11
N LEU A 85 21.66 0.28 0.50
CA LEU A 85 21.33 -0.99 -0.14
C LEU A 85 21.31 -2.17 0.85
N SER A 86 21.90 -2.01 2.03
CA SER A 86 21.87 -3.03 3.07
C SER A 86 20.47 -3.23 3.62
N ASP A 87 20.13 -4.48 3.94
CA ASP A 87 18.91 -4.87 4.65
C ASP A 87 17.59 -4.34 4.02
N GLY A 88 17.58 -4.07 2.72
CA GLY A 88 16.40 -3.56 2.01
C GLY A 88 15.97 -2.14 2.41
N ARG A 89 16.80 -1.38 3.12
CA ARG A 89 16.48 -0.06 3.69
C ARG A 89 15.97 0.92 2.65
N LEU A 90 16.63 0.98 1.49
CA LEU A 90 16.20 1.87 0.40
C LEU A 90 14.77 1.55 -0.04
N ILE A 91 14.48 0.28 -0.25
CA ILE A 91 13.16 -0.18 -0.72
C ILE A 91 12.09 0.12 0.32
N LEU A 92 12.33 -0.24 1.59
CA LEU A 92 11.38 0.01 2.68
C LEU A 92 11.15 1.50 2.91
N THR A 93 12.21 2.33 2.79
CA THR A 93 12.08 3.79 2.88
C THR A 93 11.25 4.35 1.73
N LEU A 94 11.51 3.91 0.49
CA LEU A 94 10.74 4.35 -0.67
C LEU A 94 9.26 3.97 -0.55
N ILE A 95 8.98 2.75 -0.09
CA ILE A 95 7.61 2.28 0.19
C ILE A 95 6.93 3.21 1.21
N ALA A 96 7.57 3.45 2.35
CA ALA A 96 7.01 4.28 3.41
C ALA A 96 6.76 5.73 2.97
N VAL A 97 7.72 6.32 2.26
CA VAL A 97 7.62 7.71 1.77
C VAL A 97 6.51 7.83 0.72
N GLN A 98 6.42 6.90 -0.23
CA GLN A 98 5.33 6.91 -1.22
C GLN A 98 3.96 6.79 -0.56
N GLN A 99 3.80 5.91 0.41
CA GLN A 99 2.52 5.74 1.12
C GLN A 99 2.12 7.00 1.88
N GLN A 100 3.06 7.61 2.63
CA GLN A 100 2.79 8.85 3.36
C GLN A 100 2.42 9.99 2.42
N HIS A 101 3.15 10.13 1.31
CA HIS A 101 2.87 11.15 0.30
C HIS A 101 1.47 10.97 -0.31
N VAL A 102 1.15 9.75 -0.76
CA VAL A 102 -0.16 9.44 -1.35
C VAL A 102 -1.28 9.66 -0.34
N GLN A 103 -1.10 9.22 0.90
CA GLN A 103 -2.10 9.43 1.95
C GLN A 103 -2.38 10.93 2.15
N ALA A 104 -1.35 11.75 2.33
CA ALA A 104 -1.49 13.20 2.50
C ALA A 104 -2.22 13.85 1.31
N MET A 105 -1.86 13.47 0.07
CA MET A 105 -2.52 13.97 -1.13
C MET A 105 -3.98 13.55 -1.21
N MET A 106 -4.31 12.32 -0.80
CA MET A 106 -5.69 11.84 -0.84
C MET A 106 -6.55 12.45 0.26
N GLU A 107 -5.99 12.69 1.44
CA GLU A 107 -6.64 13.42 2.53
C GLU A 107 -6.99 14.86 2.09
N ASP A 108 -6.09 15.54 1.41
CA ASP A 108 -6.33 16.88 0.85
C ASP A 108 -7.40 16.86 -0.26
N ARG A 109 -7.34 15.91 -1.19
CA ARG A 109 -8.23 15.84 -2.35
C ARG A 109 -9.66 15.41 -2.03
N LEU A 110 -9.83 14.47 -1.11
CA LEU A 110 -11.11 13.84 -0.81
C LEU A 110 -11.66 14.21 0.57
N GLY A 111 -10.84 14.71 1.49
CA GLY A 111 -11.24 15.09 2.84
C GLY A 111 -11.96 13.97 3.57
N THR A 112 -13.17 14.22 4.05
CA THR A 112 -13.99 13.22 4.78
C THR A 112 -14.42 12.02 3.93
N ARG A 113 -14.27 12.08 2.61
CA ARG A 113 -14.57 11.00 1.66
C ARG A 113 -13.41 10.01 1.49
N TYR A 114 -12.28 10.27 2.14
CA TYR A 114 -11.16 9.35 2.24
C TYR A 114 -11.08 8.73 3.63
N LEU A 115 -10.98 7.42 3.68
CA LEU A 115 -10.75 6.68 4.92
C LEU A 115 -9.64 5.67 4.69
N ARG A 116 -8.51 5.85 5.40
CA ARG A 116 -7.44 4.86 5.41
C ARG A 116 -7.48 4.04 6.70
N LEU A 117 -7.38 2.74 6.53
CA LEU A 117 -7.18 1.76 7.60
C LEU A 117 -5.79 1.17 7.43
N ASP A 118 -4.90 1.46 8.36
CA ASP A 118 -3.53 0.97 8.34
C ASP A 118 -2.99 0.83 9.75
N ALA A 119 -1.91 0.09 9.91
CA ALA A 119 -1.18 -0.05 11.16
C ALA A 119 0.23 0.52 11.03
N ASN A 120 0.75 1.07 12.11
CA ASN A 120 2.15 1.47 12.16
C ASN A 120 3.05 0.24 12.23
N TRP A 121 4.17 0.29 11.53
CA TRP A 121 5.22 -0.72 11.60
C TRP A 121 5.82 -0.74 13.01
N PRO A 122 5.75 -1.85 13.74
CA PRO A 122 6.38 -1.93 15.04
C PRO A 122 7.90 -2.16 14.86
N ALA A 123 8.70 -1.37 15.56
CA ALA A 123 10.15 -1.40 15.41
C ALA A 123 10.78 -2.78 15.64
N ASP A 124 10.20 -3.58 16.54
CA ASP A 124 10.73 -4.87 16.98
C ASP A 124 9.93 -6.08 16.47
N ALA A 125 9.09 -5.90 15.45
CA ALA A 125 8.12 -6.91 15.04
C ALA A 125 8.71 -8.09 14.24
N GLY A 126 9.98 -8.03 13.84
CA GLY A 126 10.57 -9.06 12.98
C GLY A 126 9.84 -9.24 11.65
N LEU A 127 9.18 -8.18 11.16
CA LEU A 127 8.46 -8.17 9.91
C LEU A 127 9.39 -7.79 8.75
N GLY A 128 9.10 -8.31 7.57
CA GLY A 128 9.80 -7.98 6.33
C GLY A 128 8.95 -8.39 5.13
N ILE A 129 9.27 -7.88 3.95
CA ILE A 129 8.55 -8.22 2.71
C ILE A 129 8.71 -9.72 2.39
N ASP A 130 9.83 -10.31 2.78
CA ASP A 130 10.24 -11.70 2.55
C ASP A 130 10.16 -12.57 3.81
N VAL A 131 9.66 -12.06 4.92
CA VAL A 131 9.53 -12.80 6.18
C VAL A 131 8.18 -13.53 6.24
N ALA A 132 8.19 -14.81 5.88
CA ALA A 132 7.01 -15.69 5.88
C ALA A 132 7.05 -16.68 7.05
N THR A 133 7.03 -16.17 8.29
CA THR A 133 7.01 -17.02 9.51
C THR A 133 5.64 -17.01 10.17
N PRO A 134 5.29 -18.05 10.98
CA PRO A 134 4.06 -18.06 11.76
C PRO A 134 3.95 -16.87 12.72
N GLU A 135 5.06 -16.43 13.29
CA GLU A 135 5.15 -15.28 14.20
C GLU A 135 4.82 -13.98 13.47
N ALA A 136 5.40 -13.77 12.29
CA ALA A 136 5.09 -12.60 11.44
C ALA A 136 3.60 -12.59 11.05
N ALA A 137 3.05 -13.73 10.66
CA ALA A 137 1.63 -13.84 10.34
C ALA A 137 0.74 -13.51 11.55
N THR A 138 1.10 -13.99 12.75
CA THR A 138 0.38 -13.70 13.99
C THR A 138 0.42 -12.19 14.29
N THR A 139 1.59 -11.58 14.18
CA THR A 139 1.78 -10.14 14.40
C THR A 139 0.92 -9.31 13.44
N LEU A 140 0.90 -9.65 12.15
CA LEU A 140 0.06 -8.96 11.16
C LEU A 140 -1.43 -9.08 11.46
N VAL A 141 -1.89 -10.26 11.88
CA VAL A 141 -3.30 -10.46 12.28
C VAL A 141 -3.65 -9.63 13.52
N GLU A 142 -2.75 -9.53 14.49
CA GLU A 142 -2.96 -8.68 15.67
C GLU A 142 -3.00 -7.20 15.33
N LEU A 143 -2.11 -6.73 14.44
CA LEU A 143 -2.11 -5.35 13.95
C LEU A 143 -3.44 -5.03 13.25
N ALA A 144 -3.92 -5.92 12.39
CA ALA A 144 -5.21 -5.74 11.72
C ALA A 144 -6.38 -5.69 12.71
N ARG A 145 -6.39 -6.56 13.75
CA ARG A 145 -7.41 -6.54 14.80
C ARG A 145 -7.40 -5.23 15.58
N ARG A 146 -6.21 -4.72 15.95
CA ARG A 146 -6.07 -3.43 16.64
C ARG A 146 -6.58 -2.29 15.76
N THR A 147 -6.17 -2.24 14.49
CA THR A 147 -6.65 -1.23 13.54
C THR A 147 -8.18 -1.19 13.46
N ILE A 148 -8.85 -2.34 13.38
CA ILE A 148 -10.32 -2.41 13.36
C ILE A 148 -10.93 -2.06 14.72
N HIS A 149 -10.27 -2.40 15.83
CA HIS A 149 -10.73 -2.04 17.17
C HIS A 149 -10.67 -0.53 17.40
N ASP A 150 -9.59 0.10 16.97
CA ASP A 150 -9.28 1.50 17.23
C ASP A 150 -9.99 2.47 16.28
N VAL A 151 -10.47 1.95 15.12
CA VAL A 151 -11.22 2.77 14.18
C VAL A 151 -12.53 3.24 14.80
N ASP A 152 -12.86 4.54 14.59
CA ASP A 152 -14.18 5.05 14.95
C ASP A 152 -15.27 4.33 14.16
N ARG A 153 -15.97 3.44 14.84
CA ARG A 153 -17.05 2.62 14.26
C ARG A 153 -18.20 3.46 13.70
N ARG A 154 -18.46 4.64 14.25
CA ARG A 154 -19.50 5.55 13.72
C ARG A 154 -19.04 6.13 12.40
N ARG A 155 -17.79 6.59 12.32
CA ARG A 155 -17.17 7.08 11.09
C ARG A 155 -17.12 5.99 10.03
N LEU A 156 -16.67 4.79 10.36
CA LEU A 156 -16.62 3.66 9.43
C LEU A 156 -18.00 3.29 8.91
N ARG A 157 -19.01 3.19 9.77
CA ARG A 157 -20.39 2.90 9.35
C ARG A 157 -20.95 4.00 8.45
N ALA A 158 -20.79 5.28 8.83
CA ALA A 158 -21.24 6.41 8.03
C ALA A 158 -20.53 6.43 6.67
N PHE A 159 -19.25 6.06 6.63
CA PHE A 159 -18.48 5.95 5.40
C PHE A 159 -19.03 4.86 4.50
N LEU A 160 -19.28 3.66 5.02
CA LEU A 160 -19.78 2.52 4.25
C LEU A 160 -21.26 2.66 3.85
N SER A 161 -22.11 3.23 4.71
CA SER A 161 -23.54 3.37 4.45
C SER A 161 -23.89 4.50 3.49
N GLY A 162 -23.06 5.52 3.36
CA GLY A 162 -23.32 6.68 2.49
C GLY A 162 -23.00 6.49 1.02
N GLY A 163 -22.56 5.30 0.58
CA GLY A 163 -21.97 5.08 -0.74
C GLY A 163 -22.73 4.18 -1.71
N LEU A 164 -23.79 3.52 -1.29
CA LEU A 164 -24.53 2.58 -2.16
C LEU A 164 -25.82 3.20 -2.73
N GLN A 165 -25.68 4.31 -3.47
CA GLN A 165 -26.68 4.56 -4.50
C GLN A 165 -26.26 3.75 -5.73
N PRO A 166 -27.09 2.80 -6.22
CA PRO A 166 -26.78 2.07 -7.44
C PRO A 166 -26.60 3.08 -8.57
N ALA A 167 -25.54 2.88 -9.36
CA ALA A 167 -25.36 3.63 -10.59
C ALA A 167 -26.68 3.49 -11.38
N ARG A 168 -27.33 4.61 -11.67
CA ARG A 168 -28.43 4.59 -12.65
C ARG A 168 -27.78 4.27 -13.99
N VAL A 169 -28.04 3.05 -14.47
CA VAL A 169 -27.75 2.61 -15.83
C VAL A 169 -28.56 3.46 -16.81
#